data_75422d0958304e3e7c382d06be02c64d
#
_entry.id   75422d0958304e3e7c382d06be02c64d
#
_cell.length_a   1.000
_cell.length_b   1.000
_cell.length_c   1.000
_cell.angle_alpha   90.00
_cell.angle_beta   90.00
_cell.angle_gamma   90.00
#
_symmetry.space_group_name_H-M   'P 1'
#
loop_
_entity.id
_entity.type
_entity.pdbx_description
1 polymer ?
#
loop_
_entity_poly.entity_id
_entity_poly.type
_entity_poly.pdbx_seq_one_letter_code
_entity_poly.pdbx_strand_id
1 'polypeptide(L)'
;MNSHVKNGLVCTVALLGIGVGCREERPMMFEPNLVHTHKYEMKEGFSMAQAASDTNWVIAEMFGTPDEPKLPKVITDDDDLKTLVSTENLIKASGPTYEQGRGLYREHCANCHGVTGNGRGLTSASISPYPRDYRPGIFKFKTTERGSKPAREDIARSIRMGISGTAMKPIEGLTEEGVQALTDYVIYLSIRGETERTIVDAAIFELDLESGEDRIINPELRDAADEEKKAQFAEQWELIEGTVADISTAWLEASDAVVEVPTPPADIPVANNHAEFIELSTGPKAEAVAKSVARGRELFVGKVASCSKCHGEDGLGNGQTTDYDDWTKDWTVRIGLDPLKRDDLVPLLARGALPPQTIHPRNFAEGYFRGGDSAADLWLRIVQGIEGTPMPASTFVEGEFEEDDVWHLINFIRSLQKVETIEAPPVVEEIKTASR
;
A
#
# COMPACT_ATOMS: atom_id res chain seq x y z
N MET A 1 -88.30 25.01 29.37
CA MET A 1 -87.62 24.50 30.59
C MET A 1 -86.32 23.84 30.20
N ASN A 2 -85.23 24.43 30.58
CA ASN A 2 -83.89 24.12 30.08
C ASN A 2 -83.28 22.90 30.78
N SER A 3 -82.66 22.05 30.03
CA SER A 3 -81.68 21.07 30.56
C SER A 3 -80.38 21.12 29.75
N HIS A 4 -79.35 21.56 30.44
CA HIS A 4 -77.98 21.64 29.93
C HIS A 4 -77.35 20.22 29.94
N VAL A 5 -76.89 19.77 28.81
CA VAL A 5 -76.05 18.60 28.68
C VAL A 5 -74.59 19.13 28.66
N LYS A 6 -73.78 18.74 29.67
CA LYS A 6 -72.30 18.99 29.69
C LYS A 6 -71.65 17.88 28.94
N ASN A 7 -71.01 18.20 27.81
CA ASN A 7 -70.06 17.32 27.13
C ASN A 7 -68.67 17.36 27.80
N GLY A 8 -68.33 16.26 28.45
CA GLY A 8 -66.98 16.04 28.96
C GLY A 8 -66.07 15.48 27.83
N LEU A 9 -65.06 16.24 27.47
CA LEU A 9 -64.01 15.85 26.51
C LEU A 9 -62.99 14.97 27.23
N VAL A 10 -62.98 13.67 26.93
CA VAL A 10 -61.92 12.75 27.41
C VAL A 10 -60.74 12.82 26.46
N CYS A 11 -59.67 13.48 26.86
CA CYS A 11 -58.39 13.43 26.16
C CYS A 11 -57.70 12.10 26.43
N THR A 12 -57.71 11.20 25.45
CA THR A 12 -56.91 9.99 25.47
C THR A 12 -55.47 10.34 25.03
N VAL A 13 -54.52 10.38 25.97
CA VAL A 13 -53.10 10.52 25.69
C VAL A 13 -52.58 9.17 25.18
N ALA A 14 -52.34 9.06 23.89
CA ALA A 14 -51.62 7.91 23.31
C ALA A 14 -50.16 8.07 23.62
N LEU A 15 -49.64 7.28 24.57
CA LEU A 15 -48.18 7.09 24.78
C LEU A 15 -47.63 6.34 23.56
N LEU A 16 -47.01 7.09 22.63
CA LEU A 16 -46.13 6.54 21.60
C LEU A 16 -44.85 6.05 22.32
N GLY A 17 -44.80 4.76 22.58
CA GLY A 17 -43.56 4.09 22.97
C GLY A 17 -42.54 4.20 21.83
N ILE A 18 -41.58 5.09 22.00
CA ILE A 18 -40.37 5.09 21.15
C ILE A 18 -39.60 3.83 21.54
N GLY A 19 -39.86 2.75 20.79
CA GLY A 19 -38.98 1.59 20.82
C GLY A 19 -37.57 2.03 20.34
N VAL A 20 -36.68 2.24 21.26
CA VAL A 20 -35.24 2.26 20.96
C VAL A 20 -34.90 0.83 20.56
N GLY A 21 -35.11 0.51 19.27
CA GLY A 21 -34.60 -0.71 18.68
C GLY A 21 -33.07 -0.62 18.77
N CYS A 22 -32.46 -1.42 19.61
CA CYS A 22 -31.06 -1.77 19.48
C CYS A 22 -30.90 -2.34 18.07
N ARG A 23 -30.45 -1.50 17.15
CA ARG A 23 -30.01 -1.97 15.84
C ARG A 23 -28.74 -2.74 16.16
N GLU A 24 -28.79 -4.06 16.13
CA GLU A 24 -27.56 -4.86 16.14
C GLU A 24 -26.72 -4.31 14.98
N GLU A 25 -25.63 -3.66 15.30
CA GLU A 25 -24.65 -3.22 14.29
C GLU A 25 -24.16 -4.49 13.61
N ARG A 26 -24.41 -4.60 12.31
CA ARG A 26 -23.88 -5.73 11.55
C ARG A 26 -22.36 -5.69 11.66
N PRO A 27 -21.72 -6.81 11.98
CA PRO A 27 -20.27 -6.86 12.06
C PRO A 27 -19.68 -6.36 10.74
N MET A 28 -18.66 -5.54 10.84
CA MET A 28 -17.94 -5.04 9.67
C MET A 28 -17.22 -6.21 9.00
N MET A 29 -17.43 -6.39 7.71
CA MET A 29 -16.80 -7.44 6.92
C MET A 29 -15.68 -6.84 6.05
N PHE A 30 -14.70 -7.65 5.66
CA PHE A 30 -13.78 -7.26 4.61
C PHE A 30 -14.53 -7.05 3.29
N GLU A 31 -14.30 -5.92 2.65
CA GLU A 31 -14.89 -5.63 1.35
C GLU A 31 -14.27 -6.52 0.27
N PRO A 32 -15.07 -7.21 -0.55
CA PRO A 32 -14.58 -8.00 -1.67
C PRO A 32 -13.80 -7.15 -2.69
N ASN A 33 -12.84 -7.76 -3.35
CA ASN A 33 -12.10 -7.11 -4.42
C ASN A 33 -12.87 -7.10 -5.74
N LEU A 34 -13.97 -6.34 -5.77
CA LEU A 34 -14.87 -6.27 -6.93
C LEU A 34 -14.20 -5.76 -8.20
N VAL A 35 -13.16 -4.94 -8.09
CA VAL A 35 -12.41 -4.46 -9.26
C VAL A 35 -11.61 -5.60 -9.87
N HIS A 36 -10.99 -6.44 -9.04
CA HIS A 36 -10.19 -7.56 -9.50
C HIS A 36 -11.03 -8.65 -10.17
N THR A 37 -12.16 -9.01 -9.58
CA THR A 37 -13.09 -9.97 -10.19
C THR A 37 -13.72 -9.43 -11.47
N HIS A 38 -14.20 -8.19 -11.45
CA HIS A 38 -14.92 -7.63 -12.60
C HIS A 38 -14.02 -7.34 -13.81
N LYS A 39 -12.72 -7.04 -13.60
CA LYS A 39 -11.79 -6.91 -14.73
C LYS A 39 -11.72 -8.20 -15.55
N TYR A 40 -11.81 -9.36 -14.92
CA TYR A 40 -11.86 -10.64 -15.59
C TYR A 40 -13.20 -10.89 -16.27
N GLU A 41 -14.34 -10.56 -15.64
CA GLU A 41 -15.63 -10.62 -16.31
C GLU A 41 -15.64 -9.79 -17.61
N MET A 42 -15.03 -8.60 -17.59
CA MET A 42 -14.93 -7.74 -18.76
C MET A 42 -14.00 -8.32 -19.84
N LYS A 43 -12.93 -8.97 -19.43
CA LYS A 43 -11.91 -9.48 -20.34
C LYS A 43 -12.35 -10.81 -20.96
N GLU A 44 -12.88 -11.73 -20.16
CA GLU A 44 -13.18 -13.10 -20.56
C GLU A 44 -14.66 -13.27 -21.02
N GLY A 45 -15.57 -12.38 -20.60
CA GLY A 45 -16.95 -12.35 -21.04
C GLY A 45 -17.91 -13.30 -20.32
N PHE A 46 -17.49 -13.94 -19.22
CA PHE A 46 -18.33 -14.79 -18.37
C PHE A 46 -18.39 -14.28 -16.92
N SER A 47 -19.39 -14.78 -16.17
CA SER A 47 -19.63 -14.30 -14.80
C SER A 47 -18.63 -14.88 -13.79
N MET A 48 -18.08 -14.02 -12.95
CA MET A 48 -17.24 -14.37 -11.82
C MET A 48 -18.01 -14.43 -10.48
N ALA A 49 -19.33 -14.33 -10.51
CA ALA A 49 -20.12 -14.17 -9.29
C ALA A 49 -19.98 -15.34 -8.31
N GLN A 50 -19.91 -16.60 -8.81
CA GLN A 50 -19.72 -17.77 -7.96
C GLN A 50 -18.31 -17.81 -7.38
N ALA A 51 -17.28 -17.61 -8.18
CA ALA A 51 -15.89 -17.58 -7.72
C ALA A 51 -15.66 -16.46 -6.69
N ALA A 52 -16.26 -15.28 -6.90
CA ALA A 52 -16.23 -14.18 -5.94
C ALA A 52 -16.93 -14.54 -4.60
N SER A 53 -18.08 -15.22 -4.67
CA SER A 53 -18.79 -15.67 -3.48
C SER A 53 -17.99 -16.69 -2.67
N ASP A 54 -17.41 -17.68 -3.36
CA ASP A 54 -16.59 -18.72 -2.76
C ASP A 54 -15.33 -18.12 -2.12
N THR A 55 -14.64 -17.23 -2.84
CA THR A 55 -13.47 -16.50 -2.32
C THR A 55 -13.82 -15.69 -1.06
N ASN A 56 -14.94 -14.96 -1.08
CA ASN A 56 -15.36 -14.19 0.10
C ASN A 56 -15.62 -15.07 1.31
N TRP A 57 -16.22 -16.26 1.08
CA TRP A 57 -16.44 -17.23 2.14
C TRP A 57 -15.11 -17.71 2.73
N VAL A 58 -14.12 -18.05 1.89
CA VAL A 58 -12.76 -18.45 2.32
C VAL A 58 -12.12 -17.34 3.16
N ILE A 59 -12.14 -16.11 2.67
CA ILE A 59 -11.52 -14.98 3.37
C ILE A 59 -12.16 -14.76 4.74
N ALA A 60 -13.48 -14.86 4.86
CA ALA A 60 -14.17 -14.73 6.14
C ALA A 60 -13.82 -15.88 7.12
N GLU A 61 -13.72 -17.11 6.63
CA GLU A 61 -13.38 -18.27 7.45
C GLU A 61 -11.93 -18.21 7.96
N MET A 62 -10.99 -17.87 7.09
CA MET A 62 -9.56 -17.87 7.40
C MET A 62 -9.11 -16.62 8.15
N PHE A 63 -9.57 -15.45 7.73
CA PHE A 63 -9.06 -14.17 8.22
C PHE A 63 -10.04 -13.43 9.15
N GLY A 64 -11.28 -13.93 9.32
CA GLY A 64 -12.27 -13.30 10.18
C GLY A 64 -12.79 -11.97 9.63
N THR A 65 -12.80 -10.94 10.47
CA THR A 65 -13.34 -9.61 10.14
C THR A 65 -12.38 -8.50 10.53
N PRO A 66 -12.57 -7.26 10.05
CA PRO A 66 -11.77 -6.11 10.50
C PRO A 66 -11.88 -5.82 12.00
N ASP A 67 -12.95 -6.26 12.66
CA ASP A 67 -13.13 -6.11 14.09
C ASP A 67 -12.56 -7.29 14.88
N GLU A 68 -12.68 -8.50 14.34
CA GLU A 68 -12.21 -9.74 14.94
C GLU A 68 -11.32 -10.49 13.93
N PRO A 69 -10.06 -10.03 13.74
CA PRO A 69 -9.13 -10.67 12.82
C PRO A 69 -8.74 -12.05 13.34
N LYS A 70 -8.55 -12.98 12.42
CA LYS A 70 -8.03 -14.32 12.69
C LYS A 70 -6.76 -14.54 11.89
N LEU A 71 -5.87 -15.37 12.39
CA LEU A 71 -4.79 -15.95 11.60
C LEU A 71 -5.21 -17.32 11.10
N PRO A 72 -5.01 -17.62 9.80
CA PRO A 72 -5.22 -18.98 9.28
C PRO A 72 -4.44 -20.03 10.07
N LYS A 73 -5.01 -21.22 10.22
CA LYS A 73 -4.37 -22.31 10.96
C LYS A 73 -3.01 -22.69 10.41
N VAL A 74 -2.86 -22.69 9.10
CA VAL A 74 -1.58 -22.96 8.43
C VAL A 74 -0.46 -22.01 8.88
N ILE A 75 -0.80 -20.77 9.29
CA ILE A 75 0.17 -19.83 9.87
C ILE A 75 0.40 -20.12 11.37
N THR A 76 -0.66 -20.39 12.13
CA THR A 76 -0.53 -20.58 13.59
C THR A 76 0.07 -21.90 14.00
N ASP A 77 -0.10 -22.93 13.19
CA ASP A 77 0.35 -24.29 13.46
C ASP A 77 1.79 -24.54 12.96
N ASP A 78 2.34 -23.66 12.14
CA ASP A 78 3.72 -23.70 11.67
C ASP A 78 4.65 -22.90 12.60
N ASP A 79 5.79 -23.48 12.97
CA ASP A 79 6.71 -22.90 13.95
C ASP A 79 7.42 -21.64 13.45
N ASP A 80 7.64 -21.52 12.17
CA ASP A 80 8.29 -20.37 11.54
C ASP A 80 7.25 -19.30 11.16
N LEU A 81 6.18 -19.66 10.47
CA LEU A 81 5.14 -18.74 10.02
C LEU A 81 4.42 -18.01 11.16
N LYS A 82 4.22 -18.66 12.31
CA LYS A 82 3.59 -18.03 13.48
C LYS A 82 4.37 -16.82 14.02
N THR A 83 5.66 -16.68 13.66
CA THR A 83 6.50 -15.54 14.06
C THR A 83 6.23 -14.30 13.22
N LEU A 84 5.59 -14.45 12.08
CA LEU A 84 5.39 -13.40 11.09
C LEU A 84 4.48 -12.27 11.61
N VAL A 85 3.42 -12.62 12.33
CA VAL A 85 2.42 -11.69 12.82
C VAL A 85 1.96 -12.07 14.23
N SER A 86 2.00 -11.14 15.17
CA SER A 86 1.54 -11.35 16.55
C SER A 86 0.01 -11.17 16.65
N THR A 87 -0.69 -12.15 17.23
CA THR A 87 -2.12 -12.05 17.53
C THR A 87 -2.43 -10.85 18.43
N GLU A 88 -1.56 -10.57 19.42
CA GLU A 88 -1.72 -9.42 20.33
C GLU A 88 -1.67 -8.11 19.53
N ASN A 89 -0.73 -7.96 18.61
CA ASN A 89 -0.61 -6.81 17.74
C ASN A 89 -1.82 -6.65 16.81
N LEU A 90 -2.35 -7.76 16.27
CA LEU A 90 -3.58 -7.71 15.47
C LEU A 90 -4.76 -7.19 16.28
N ILE A 91 -4.94 -7.63 17.52
CA ILE A 91 -6.00 -7.15 18.40
C ILE A 91 -5.83 -5.66 18.70
N LYS A 92 -4.61 -5.22 19.02
CA LYS A 92 -4.30 -3.81 19.28
C LYS A 92 -4.58 -2.90 18.06
N ALA A 93 -4.24 -3.37 16.87
CA ALA A 93 -4.43 -2.60 15.64
C ALA A 93 -5.88 -2.61 15.12
N SER A 94 -6.59 -3.73 15.28
CA SER A 94 -7.95 -3.95 14.76
C SER A 94 -9.04 -3.39 15.66
N GLY A 95 -10.28 -3.49 15.18
CA GLY A 95 -11.46 -3.17 15.98
C GLY A 95 -11.83 -1.70 15.99
N PRO A 96 -12.88 -1.36 16.74
CA PRO A 96 -13.37 0.00 16.84
C PRO A 96 -12.52 0.85 17.79
N THR A 97 -12.44 2.16 17.52
CA THR A 97 -11.64 3.12 18.31
C THR A 97 -12.21 3.41 19.71
N TYR A 98 -13.47 3.04 19.96
CA TYR A 98 -14.08 3.24 21.30
C TYR A 98 -13.72 2.11 22.28
N GLU A 99 -13.13 1.03 21.83
CA GLU A 99 -12.61 -0.02 22.70
C GLU A 99 -11.19 0.30 23.17
N GLN A 100 -10.99 0.33 24.50
CA GLN A 100 -9.69 0.66 25.07
C GLN A 100 -8.61 -0.34 24.64
N GLY A 101 -7.49 0.16 24.13
CA GLY A 101 -6.34 -0.66 23.70
C GLY A 101 -6.50 -1.31 22.32
N ARG A 102 -7.52 -0.93 21.55
CA ARG A 102 -7.77 -1.41 20.18
C ARG A 102 -7.93 -0.25 19.20
N GLY A 103 -8.02 -0.55 17.93
CA GLY A 103 -8.46 0.38 16.91
C GLY A 103 -7.38 1.28 16.31
N LEU A 104 -6.08 1.05 16.58
CA LEU A 104 -4.99 1.91 16.06
C LEU A 104 -5.05 2.10 14.54
N TYR A 105 -5.33 1.03 13.78
CA TYR A 105 -5.41 1.12 12.33
C TYR A 105 -6.62 1.96 11.89
N ARG A 106 -7.75 1.81 12.56
CA ARG A 106 -8.97 2.57 12.26
C ARG A 106 -8.80 4.04 12.58
N GLU A 107 -8.10 4.35 13.67
CA GLU A 107 -7.82 5.73 14.10
C GLU A 107 -6.86 6.45 13.15
N HIS A 108 -5.76 5.80 12.76
CA HIS A 108 -4.65 6.47 12.09
C HIS A 108 -4.55 6.19 10.59
N CYS A 109 -5.05 5.04 10.10
CA CYS A 109 -4.76 4.56 8.75
C CYS A 109 -6.00 4.44 7.86
N ALA A 110 -7.13 3.98 8.42
CA ALA A 110 -8.31 3.59 7.62
C ALA A 110 -8.94 4.74 6.84
N ASN A 111 -8.83 5.99 7.33
CA ASN A 111 -9.36 7.16 6.62
C ASN A 111 -8.74 7.35 5.23
N CYS A 112 -7.48 6.94 5.04
CA CYS A 112 -6.78 6.97 3.76
C CYS A 112 -6.73 5.57 3.11
N HIS A 113 -6.32 4.54 3.86
CA HIS A 113 -6.05 3.21 3.32
C HIS A 113 -7.29 2.30 3.25
N GLY A 114 -8.45 2.74 3.77
CA GLY A 114 -9.65 1.91 3.90
C GLY A 114 -9.52 0.88 5.03
N VAL A 115 -10.65 0.45 5.59
CA VAL A 115 -10.68 -0.53 6.69
C VAL A 115 -10.11 -1.89 6.26
N THR A 116 -10.27 -2.23 4.99
CA THR A 116 -9.80 -3.48 4.39
C THR A 116 -8.41 -3.38 3.76
N GLY A 117 -7.73 -2.23 3.90
CA GLY A 117 -6.42 -2.01 3.30
C GLY A 117 -6.42 -1.87 1.76
N ASN A 118 -7.57 -1.54 1.18
CA ASN A 118 -7.80 -1.45 -0.26
C ASN A 118 -7.38 -0.10 -0.89
N GLY A 119 -6.77 0.80 -0.10
CA GLY A 119 -6.37 2.14 -0.56
C GLY A 119 -7.53 3.10 -0.82
N ARG A 120 -8.76 2.76 -0.39
CA ARG A 120 -10.01 3.48 -0.71
C ARG A 120 -10.72 3.99 0.54
N GLY A 121 -9.97 4.60 1.45
CA GLY A 121 -10.56 5.31 2.57
C GLY A 121 -11.30 6.58 2.14
N LEU A 122 -12.00 7.22 3.05
CA LEU A 122 -12.86 8.37 2.77
C LEU A 122 -12.15 9.53 2.06
N THR A 123 -10.86 9.73 2.33
CA THR A 123 -10.07 10.83 1.76
C THR A 123 -9.26 10.42 0.53
N SER A 124 -9.22 9.15 0.18
CA SER A 124 -8.32 8.61 -0.84
C SER A 124 -8.47 9.29 -2.20
N ALA A 125 -9.68 9.57 -2.65
CA ALA A 125 -9.96 10.19 -3.94
C ALA A 125 -9.45 11.65 -4.06
N SER A 126 -9.16 12.30 -2.92
CA SER A 126 -8.67 13.69 -2.85
C SER A 126 -7.16 13.77 -2.68
N ILE A 127 -6.45 12.63 -2.62
CA ILE A 127 -5.01 12.56 -2.33
C ILE A 127 -4.25 12.15 -3.59
N SER A 128 -3.09 12.79 -3.81
CA SER A 128 -2.16 12.40 -4.87
C SER A 128 -0.73 12.34 -4.29
N PRO A 129 -0.03 11.21 -4.44
CA PRO A 129 -0.50 9.92 -4.98
C PRO A 129 -1.55 9.27 -4.07
N TYR A 130 -2.33 8.35 -4.64
CA TYR A 130 -3.30 7.56 -3.87
C TYR A 130 -2.63 6.76 -2.74
N PRO A 131 -3.36 6.55 -1.62
CA PRO A 131 -2.92 5.64 -0.58
C PRO A 131 -2.68 4.23 -1.13
N ARG A 132 -1.70 3.52 -0.56
CA ARG A 132 -1.38 2.17 -0.99
C ARG A 132 -2.56 1.22 -0.80
N ASP A 133 -2.93 0.49 -1.85
CA ASP A 133 -3.70 -0.74 -1.77
C ASP A 133 -2.74 -1.87 -1.37
N TYR A 134 -2.95 -2.50 -0.23
CA TYR A 134 -2.08 -3.55 0.30
C TYR A 134 -2.37 -4.92 -0.33
N ARG A 135 -3.55 -5.12 -0.93
CA ARG A 135 -4.02 -6.40 -1.45
C ARG A 135 -3.11 -7.08 -2.49
N PRO A 136 -2.34 -6.36 -3.32
CA PRO A 136 -1.34 -6.99 -4.18
C PRO A 136 -0.04 -7.41 -3.48
N GLY A 137 0.17 -7.05 -2.21
CA GLY A 137 1.43 -7.32 -1.50
C GLY A 137 2.66 -6.60 -2.08
N ILE A 138 2.46 -5.52 -2.84
CA ILE A 138 3.52 -4.77 -3.53
C ILE A 138 3.73 -3.42 -2.86
N PHE A 139 4.98 -3.11 -2.52
CA PHE A 139 5.38 -1.87 -1.86
C PHE A 139 6.50 -1.17 -2.63
N LYS A 140 6.41 0.17 -2.76
CA LYS A 140 7.35 0.97 -3.57
C LYS A 140 8.70 1.20 -2.90
N PHE A 141 8.69 1.36 -1.57
CA PHE A 141 9.87 1.78 -0.80
C PHE A 141 10.28 0.66 0.16
N LYS A 142 11.21 -0.16 -0.28
CA LYS A 142 11.70 -1.32 0.43
C LYS A 142 13.22 -1.47 0.23
N THR A 143 13.84 -2.19 1.12
CA THR A 143 15.27 -2.51 1.09
C THR A 143 15.56 -3.87 0.44
N THR A 144 14.52 -4.64 0.19
CA THR A 144 14.60 -5.96 -0.43
C THR A 144 14.71 -5.89 -1.94
N GLU A 145 15.18 -6.97 -2.54
CA GLU A 145 15.25 -7.15 -3.99
C GLU A 145 13.92 -6.87 -4.69
N ARG A 146 13.99 -6.45 -5.94
CA ARG A 146 12.79 -6.27 -6.77
C ARG A 146 12.08 -7.61 -6.94
N GLY A 147 10.77 -7.63 -6.74
CA GLY A 147 9.93 -8.84 -6.76
C GLY A 147 9.72 -9.49 -5.40
N SER A 148 10.63 -9.32 -4.44
CA SER A 148 10.47 -9.82 -3.06
C SER A 148 9.49 -8.96 -2.26
N LYS A 149 8.96 -9.48 -1.17
CA LYS A 149 8.16 -8.71 -0.22
C LYS A 149 9.02 -7.65 0.49
N PRO A 150 8.45 -6.57 1.02
CA PRO A 150 9.20 -5.64 1.85
C PRO A 150 9.63 -6.33 3.16
N ALA A 151 10.83 -6.02 3.62
CA ALA A 151 11.20 -6.38 4.98
C ALA A 151 10.26 -5.70 5.99
N ARG A 152 10.05 -6.33 7.15
CA ARG A 152 9.21 -5.78 8.21
C ARG A 152 9.58 -4.34 8.57
N GLU A 153 10.90 -4.04 8.65
CA GLU A 153 11.40 -2.70 8.97
C GLU A 153 11.09 -1.65 7.89
N ASP A 154 10.93 -2.04 6.63
CA ASP A 154 10.52 -1.11 5.57
C ASP A 154 9.11 -0.55 5.82
N ILE A 155 8.20 -1.42 6.27
CA ILE A 155 6.84 -1.02 6.63
C ILE A 155 6.86 -0.18 7.91
N ALA A 156 7.56 -0.66 8.96
CA ALA A 156 7.71 0.05 10.23
C ALA A 156 8.31 1.44 10.02
N ARG A 157 9.37 1.56 9.21
CA ARG A 157 9.98 2.84 8.83
C ARG A 157 8.98 3.78 8.15
N SER A 158 8.19 3.25 7.20
CA SER A 158 7.17 4.04 6.50
C SER A 158 6.07 4.54 7.44
N ILE A 159 5.68 3.76 8.45
CA ILE A 159 4.71 4.16 9.47
C ILE A 159 5.31 5.21 10.41
N ARG A 160 6.53 4.98 10.88
CA ARG A 160 7.24 5.84 11.85
C ARG A 160 7.58 7.20 11.27
N MET A 161 8.07 7.25 10.04
CA MET A 161 8.59 8.47 9.42
C MET A 161 7.64 9.12 8.42
N GLY A 162 6.57 8.44 8.03
CA GLY A 162 5.76 8.86 6.90
C GLY A 162 6.52 8.74 5.57
N ILE A 163 5.96 9.33 4.52
CA ILE A 163 6.56 9.34 3.17
C ILE A 163 6.65 10.79 2.69
N SER A 164 7.86 11.30 2.59
CA SER A 164 8.14 12.69 2.20
C SER A 164 7.44 13.08 0.90
N GLY A 165 6.84 14.28 0.86
CA GLY A 165 6.12 14.78 -0.32
C GLY A 165 4.79 14.06 -0.61
N THR A 166 4.20 13.41 0.40
CA THR A 166 2.87 12.79 0.33
C THR A 166 1.99 13.17 1.51
N ALA A 167 0.73 12.73 1.48
CA ALA A 167 -0.18 12.89 2.63
C ALA A 167 0.14 11.96 3.80
N MET A 168 0.97 10.92 3.61
CA MET A 168 1.37 10.02 4.68
C MET A 168 2.45 10.68 5.54
N LYS A 169 2.02 11.23 6.67
CA LYS A 169 2.87 11.93 7.64
C LYS A 169 3.18 11.02 8.83
N PRO A 170 4.27 11.29 9.58
CA PRO A 170 4.50 10.68 10.88
C PRO A 170 3.28 10.85 11.78
N ILE A 171 2.96 9.84 12.59
CA ILE A 171 1.84 9.89 13.54
C ILE A 171 2.39 10.39 14.88
N GLU A 172 1.93 11.57 15.28
CA GLU A 172 2.37 12.17 16.56
C GLU A 172 1.90 11.33 17.75
N GLY A 173 2.81 11.06 18.67
CA GLY A 173 2.52 10.29 19.88
C GLY A 173 2.39 8.77 19.71
N LEU A 174 2.56 8.23 18.49
CA LEU A 174 2.55 6.79 18.28
C LEU A 174 3.77 6.14 18.94
N THR A 175 3.53 5.17 19.82
CA THR A 175 4.61 4.43 20.49
C THR A 175 5.23 3.38 19.54
N GLU A 176 6.42 2.87 19.90
CA GLU A 176 7.06 1.81 19.12
C GLU A 176 6.21 0.53 19.10
N GLU A 177 5.54 0.18 20.20
CA GLU A 177 4.59 -0.94 20.23
C GLU A 177 3.41 -0.68 19.28
N GLY A 178 2.96 0.56 19.16
CA GLY A 178 1.93 0.95 18.19
C GLY A 178 2.42 0.80 16.75
N VAL A 179 3.67 1.19 16.47
CA VAL A 179 4.31 0.97 15.13
C VAL A 179 4.35 -0.52 14.80
N GLN A 180 4.78 -1.37 15.75
CA GLN A 180 4.86 -2.80 15.54
C GLN A 180 3.46 -3.42 15.33
N ALA A 181 2.45 -2.99 16.11
CA ALA A 181 1.09 -3.46 15.93
C ALA A 181 0.51 -3.10 14.56
N LEU A 182 0.74 -1.87 14.10
CA LEU A 182 0.33 -1.43 12.78
C LEU A 182 1.10 -2.13 11.64
N THR A 183 2.38 -2.43 11.85
CA THR A 183 3.20 -3.20 10.90
C THR A 183 2.65 -4.60 10.71
N ASP A 184 2.35 -5.31 11.80
CA ASP A 184 1.73 -6.63 11.77
C ASP A 184 0.38 -6.60 11.05
N TYR A 185 -0.41 -5.57 11.32
CA TYR A 185 -1.74 -5.45 10.70
C TYR A 185 -1.66 -5.16 9.20
N VAL A 186 -0.66 -4.38 8.75
CA VAL A 186 -0.41 -4.16 7.30
C VAL A 186 0.03 -5.46 6.62
N ILE A 187 0.93 -6.24 7.24
CA ILE A 187 1.34 -7.55 6.73
C ILE A 187 0.13 -8.49 6.64
N TYR A 188 -0.65 -8.58 7.72
CA TYR A 188 -1.88 -9.37 7.75
C TYR A 188 -2.88 -8.97 6.65
N LEU A 189 -3.15 -7.68 6.46
CA LEU A 189 -4.04 -7.18 5.40
C LEU A 189 -3.49 -7.49 4.01
N SER A 190 -2.15 -7.50 3.85
CA SER A 190 -1.50 -7.85 2.59
C SER A 190 -1.65 -9.34 2.29
N ILE A 191 -1.32 -10.23 3.24
CA ILE A 191 -1.49 -11.69 3.08
C ILE A 191 -2.94 -12.02 2.76
N ARG A 192 -3.90 -11.45 3.50
CA ARG A 192 -5.33 -11.61 3.23
C ARG A 192 -5.71 -11.19 1.81
N GLY A 193 -5.22 -10.03 1.38
CA GLY A 193 -5.53 -9.48 0.06
C GLY A 193 -4.88 -10.26 -1.08
N GLU A 194 -3.66 -10.72 -0.88
CA GLU A 194 -2.96 -11.61 -1.84
C GLU A 194 -3.68 -12.94 -1.95
N THR A 195 -4.07 -13.55 -0.84
CA THR A 195 -4.88 -14.78 -0.83
C THR A 195 -6.17 -14.60 -1.63
N GLU A 196 -6.92 -13.50 -1.38
CA GLU A 196 -8.14 -13.18 -2.13
C GLU A 196 -7.87 -13.10 -3.64
N ARG A 197 -6.81 -12.42 -4.05
CA ARG A 197 -6.44 -12.25 -5.47
C ARG A 197 -6.00 -13.57 -6.10
N THR A 198 -5.15 -14.32 -5.41
CA THR A 198 -4.63 -15.60 -5.93
C THR A 198 -5.74 -16.62 -6.13
N ILE A 199 -6.72 -16.70 -5.20
CA ILE A 199 -7.88 -17.58 -5.34
C ILE A 199 -8.73 -17.17 -6.56
N VAL A 200 -8.96 -15.88 -6.77
CA VAL A 200 -9.69 -15.37 -7.95
C VAL A 200 -8.92 -15.67 -9.23
N ASP A 201 -7.58 -15.48 -9.23
CA ASP A 201 -6.73 -15.77 -10.38
C ASP A 201 -6.71 -17.28 -10.68
N ALA A 202 -6.61 -18.15 -9.68
CA ALA A 202 -6.70 -19.61 -9.85
C ALA A 202 -8.04 -20.02 -10.44
N ALA A 203 -9.15 -19.45 -9.98
CA ALA A 203 -10.46 -19.73 -10.55
C ALA A 203 -10.54 -19.40 -12.04
N ILE A 204 -9.87 -18.34 -12.50
CA ILE A 204 -9.83 -17.96 -13.92
C ILE A 204 -8.97 -18.89 -14.77
N PHE A 205 -7.81 -19.28 -14.24
CA PHE A 205 -6.80 -19.96 -15.04
C PHE A 205 -6.89 -21.48 -14.96
N GLU A 206 -7.54 -22.03 -13.93
CA GLU A 206 -7.55 -23.47 -13.65
C GLU A 206 -8.94 -24.11 -13.78
N LEU A 207 -10.03 -23.32 -13.73
CA LEU A 207 -11.40 -23.84 -13.76
C LEU A 207 -12.13 -23.53 -15.07
N ASP A 208 -13.05 -24.40 -15.44
CA ASP A 208 -14.03 -24.13 -16.50
C ASP A 208 -15.23 -23.37 -15.94
N LEU A 209 -15.06 -22.07 -15.74
CA LEU A 209 -16.11 -21.19 -15.22
C LEU A 209 -17.23 -20.95 -16.22
N GLU A 210 -17.02 -21.20 -17.53
CA GLU A 210 -18.05 -21.06 -18.57
C GLU A 210 -19.13 -22.15 -18.43
N SER A 211 -18.74 -23.37 -18.04
CA SER A 211 -19.68 -24.44 -17.74
C SER A 211 -20.55 -24.16 -16.53
N GLY A 212 -20.05 -23.37 -15.58
CA GLY A 212 -20.69 -23.06 -14.30
C GLY A 212 -20.74 -24.23 -13.31
N GLU A 213 -20.04 -25.32 -13.60
CA GLU A 213 -19.99 -26.51 -12.75
C GLU A 213 -18.77 -26.51 -11.84
N ASP A 214 -17.65 -25.98 -12.31
CA ASP A 214 -16.39 -25.94 -11.56
C ASP A 214 -16.39 -24.84 -10.48
N ARG A 215 -15.87 -25.18 -9.31
CA ARG A 215 -15.72 -24.25 -8.18
C ARG A 215 -14.37 -24.41 -7.52
N ILE A 216 -13.74 -23.26 -7.17
CA ILE A 216 -12.47 -23.27 -6.41
C ILE A 216 -12.63 -23.91 -5.04
N ILE A 217 -13.79 -23.71 -4.43
CA ILE A 217 -14.26 -24.39 -3.23
C ILE A 217 -15.78 -24.41 -3.21
N ASN A 218 -16.36 -25.51 -2.73
CA ASN A 218 -17.79 -25.58 -2.47
C ASN A 218 -18.06 -25.69 -0.98
N PRO A 219 -18.43 -24.59 -0.27
CA PRO A 219 -18.70 -24.60 1.17
C PRO A 219 -19.78 -25.58 1.61
N GLU A 220 -20.74 -25.90 0.73
CA GLU A 220 -21.83 -26.82 1.04
C GLU A 220 -21.37 -28.26 1.25
N LEU A 221 -20.16 -28.61 0.73
CA LEU A 221 -19.60 -29.94 0.87
C LEU A 221 -18.92 -30.17 2.23
N ARG A 222 -18.64 -29.12 3.00
CA ARG A 222 -17.98 -29.18 4.30
C ARG A 222 -18.65 -30.21 5.24
N ASP A 223 -19.98 -30.09 5.36
CA ASP A 223 -20.77 -30.88 6.28
C ASP A 223 -21.67 -31.90 5.53
N ALA A 224 -21.31 -32.28 4.31
CA ALA A 224 -22.05 -33.26 3.53
C ALA A 224 -22.10 -34.60 4.26
N ALA A 225 -23.21 -35.32 4.13
CA ALA A 225 -23.33 -36.69 4.67
C ALA A 225 -22.53 -37.73 3.87
N ASP A 226 -22.16 -37.36 2.64
CA ASP A 226 -21.42 -38.17 1.68
C ASP A 226 -19.90 -37.96 1.91
N GLU A 227 -19.18 -39.04 2.15
CA GLU A 227 -17.72 -39.00 2.44
C GLU A 227 -16.89 -38.58 1.20
N GLU A 228 -17.34 -38.88 -0.02
CA GLU A 228 -16.67 -38.44 -1.24
C GLU A 228 -16.75 -36.92 -1.39
N LYS A 229 -17.91 -36.33 -1.09
CA LYS A 229 -18.09 -34.87 -1.09
C LYS A 229 -17.27 -34.17 -0.01
N LYS A 230 -17.18 -34.75 1.19
CA LYS A 230 -16.30 -34.23 2.24
C LYS A 230 -14.83 -34.30 1.83
N ALA A 231 -14.43 -35.40 1.19
CA ALA A 231 -13.06 -35.53 0.68
C ALA A 231 -12.76 -34.47 -0.38
N GLN A 232 -13.71 -34.22 -1.29
CA GLN A 232 -13.57 -33.13 -2.29
C GLN A 232 -13.42 -31.77 -1.61
N PHE A 233 -14.20 -31.45 -0.57
CA PHE A 233 -14.03 -30.21 0.18
C PHE A 233 -12.65 -30.13 0.83
N ALA A 234 -12.20 -31.22 1.45
CA ALA A 234 -10.89 -31.27 2.13
C ALA A 234 -9.74 -31.03 1.15
N GLU A 235 -9.79 -31.60 -0.05
CA GLU A 235 -8.81 -31.39 -1.11
C GLU A 235 -8.79 -29.92 -1.58
N GLN A 236 -9.96 -29.32 -1.85
CA GLN A 236 -10.08 -27.91 -2.20
C GLN A 236 -9.54 -26.98 -1.10
N TRP A 237 -9.83 -27.32 0.18
CA TRP A 237 -9.36 -26.55 1.32
C TRP A 237 -7.84 -26.63 1.51
N GLU A 238 -7.25 -27.81 1.31
CA GLU A 238 -5.79 -28.02 1.36
C GLU A 238 -5.05 -27.20 0.31
N LEU A 239 -5.58 -27.09 -0.91
CA LEU A 239 -5.00 -26.23 -1.96
C LEU A 239 -5.01 -24.76 -1.56
N ILE A 240 -6.09 -24.31 -0.92
CA ILE A 240 -6.20 -22.93 -0.42
C ILE A 240 -5.23 -22.70 0.76
N GLU A 241 -5.12 -23.63 1.68
CA GLU A 241 -4.14 -23.56 2.77
C GLU A 241 -2.71 -23.51 2.23
N GLY A 242 -2.40 -24.29 1.20
CA GLY A 242 -1.11 -24.23 0.49
C GLY A 242 -0.84 -22.83 -0.09
N THR A 243 -1.83 -22.22 -0.72
CA THR A 243 -1.72 -20.84 -1.23
C THR A 243 -1.39 -19.84 -0.11
N VAL A 244 -2.04 -19.96 1.04
CA VAL A 244 -1.77 -19.08 2.19
C VAL A 244 -0.37 -19.31 2.75
N ALA A 245 0.08 -20.58 2.81
CA ALA A 245 1.42 -20.94 3.26
C ALA A 245 2.49 -20.32 2.34
N ASP A 246 2.36 -20.47 1.03
CA ASP A 246 3.31 -19.93 0.05
C ASP A 246 3.41 -18.41 0.14
N ILE A 247 2.27 -17.72 0.21
CA ILE A 247 2.24 -16.25 0.40
C ILE A 247 2.92 -15.88 1.71
N SER A 248 2.61 -16.56 2.81
CA SER A 248 3.19 -16.27 4.13
C SER A 248 4.68 -16.54 4.18
N THR A 249 5.15 -17.61 3.55
CA THR A 249 6.57 -17.94 3.41
C THR A 249 7.32 -16.83 2.66
N ALA A 250 6.77 -16.31 1.57
CA ALA A 250 7.38 -15.20 0.84
C ALA A 250 7.51 -13.92 1.70
N TRP A 251 6.57 -13.70 2.65
CA TRP A 251 6.67 -12.61 3.62
C TRP A 251 7.71 -12.88 4.71
N LEU A 252 7.84 -14.11 5.15
CA LEU A 252 8.82 -14.52 6.16
C LEU A 252 10.25 -14.39 5.61
N GLU A 253 10.48 -14.85 4.38
CA GLU A 253 11.77 -14.84 3.70
C GLU A 253 12.19 -13.45 3.20
N ALA A 254 11.34 -12.43 3.33
CA ALA A 254 11.65 -11.07 2.88
C ALA A 254 12.93 -10.50 3.52
N SER A 255 13.24 -10.91 4.76
CA SER A 255 14.46 -10.48 5.45
C SER A 255 15.76 -11.00 4.79
N ASP A 256 15.68 -12.14 4.12
CA ASP A 256 16.81 -12.76 3.45
C ASP A 256 17.10 -12.12 2.08
N ALA A 257 16.10 -11.40 1.55
CA ALA A 257 16.19 -10.68 0.29
C ALA A 257 16.63 -9.21 0.44
N VAL A 258 17.08 -8.80 1.62
CA VAL A 258 17.58 -7.43 1.84
C VAL A 258 18.87 -7.19 1.05
N VAL A 259 18.85 -6.14 0.24
CA VAL A 259 20.00 -5.76 -0.60
C VAL A 259 21.04 -5.05 0.24
N GLU A 260 22.25 -5.58 0.25
CA GLU A 260 23.40 -4.92 0.88
C GLU A 260 23.85 -3.74 0.03
N VAL A 261 23.85 -2.54 0.61
CA VAL A 261 24.35 -1.34 -0.05
C VAL A 261 25.85 -1.26 0.15
N PRO A 262 26.65 -1.27 -0.92
CA PRO A 262 28.12 -1.23 -0.80
C PRO A 262 28.59 0.10 -0.19
N THR A 263 29.78 0.11 0.37
CA THR A 263 30.44 1.35 0.78
C THR A 263 30.96 2.10 -0.44
N PRO A 264 30.74 3.43 -0.55
CA PRO A 264 31.30 4.21 -1.65
C PRO A 264 32.82 4.07 -1.73
N PRO A 265 33.40 4.02 -2.96
CA PRO A 265 34.84 4.08 -3.15
C PRO A 265 35.50 5.29 -2.44
N ALA A 266 36.71 5.11 -1.88
CA ALA A 266 37.33 6.12 -1.04
C ALA A 266 37.61 7.46 -1.76
N ASP A 267 37.76 7.45 -3.06
CA ASP A 267 37.96 8.61 -3.93
C ASP A 267 36.68 9.30 -4.37
N ILE A 268 35.50 8.72 -4.07
CA ILE A 268 34.17 9.30 -4.36
C ILE A 268 33.58 9.81 -3.05
N PRO A 269 33.69 11.11 -2.71
CA PRO A 269 33.03 11.64 -1.53
C PRO A 269 31.54 11.70 -1.76
N VAL A 270 30.75 11.01 -0.92
CA VAL A 270 29.30 10.91 -1.00
C VAL A 270 28.67 11.50 0.25
N ALA A 271 27.66 12.33 0.06
CA ALA A 271 26.89 12.97 1.14
C ALA A 271 25.60 12.23 1.44
N ASN A 272 25.26 12.05 2.73
CA ASN A 272 24.01 11.43 3.15
C ASN A 272 22.78 12.35 3.04
N ASN A 273 23.01 13.67 2.98
CA ASN A 273 21.95 14.66 2.83
C ASN A 273 22.49 15.91 2.09
N HIS A 274 21.59 16.84 1.79
CA HIS A 274 21.97 18.04 1.03
C HIS A 274 22.90 18.97 1.82
N ALA A 275 22.74 19.10 3.12
CA ALA A 275 23.61 19.96 3.95
C ALA A 275 25.07 19.44 3.93
N GLU A 276 25.26 18.13 4.10
CA GLU A 276 26.57 17.48 3.98
C GLU A 276 27.13 17.63 2.57
N PHE A 277 26.29 17.55 1.52
CA PHE A 277 26.73 17.80 0.16
C PHE A 277 27.30 19.22 -0.03
N ILE A 278 26.66 20.25 0.53
CA ILE A 278 27.16 21.62 0.48
C ILE A 278 28.50 21.74 1.20
N GLU A 279 28.65 21.12 2.39
CA GLU A 279 29.91 21.11 3.15
C GLU A 279 31.05 20.45 2.33
N LEU A 280 30.78 19.28 1.75
CA LEU A 280 31.79 18.60 0.90
C LEU A 280 32.11 19.40 -0.35
N SER A 281 31.14 20.08 -0.95
CA SER A 281 31.30 20.88 -2.18
C SER A 281 32.08 22.19 -1.96
N THR A 282 32.14 22.67 -0.72
CA THR A 282 32.83 23.93 -0.37
C THR A 282 34.10 23.70 0.47
N GLY A 283 34.34 22.46 0.91
CA GLY A 283 35.45 22.06 1.76
C GLY A 283 36.65 21.49 0.98
N PRO A 284 37.56 20.83 1.70
CA PRO A 284 38.80 20.25 1.11
C PRO A 284 38.53 19.20 0.01
N LYS A 285 37.36 18.62 -0.05
CA LYS A 285 36.96 17.62 -1.05
C LYS A 285 36.23 18.21 -2.27
N ALA A 286 36.09 19.53 -2.38
CA ALA A 286 35.33 20.23 -3.42
C ALA A 286 35.70 19.79 -4.84
N GLU A 287 36.99 19.63 -5.14
CA GLU A 287 37.42 19.17 -6.46
C GLU A 287 36.94 17.75 -6.78
N ALA A 288 37.06 16.83 -5.82
CA ALA A 288 36.61 15.44 -5.98
C ALA A 288 35.08 15.38 -6.15
N VAL A 289 34.33 16.18 -5.38
CA VAL A 289 32.84 16.31 -5.55
C VAL A 289 32.53 16.84 -6.93
N ALA A 290 33.19 17.89 -7.41
CA ALA A 290 32.94 18.45 -8.74
C ALA A 290 33.20 17.45 -9.87
N LYS A 291 34.27 16.65 -9.77
CA LYS A 291 34.54 15.54 -10.73
C LYS A 291 33.44 14.49 -10.68
N SER A 292 33.01 14.11 -9.48
CA SER A 292 31.94 13.14 -9.29
C SER A 292 30.61 13.63 -9.86
N VAL A 293 30.26 14.89 -9.63
CA VAL A 293 29.05 15.53 -10.21
C VAL A 293 29.12 15.56 -11.73
N ALA A 294 30.28 15.88 -12.33
CA ALA A 294 30.45 15.87 -13.77
C ALA A 294 30.27 14.48 -14.37
N ARG A 295 30.86 13.44 -13.76
CA ARG A 295 30.66 12.04 -14.16
C ARG A 295 29.20 11.62 -14.02
N GLY A 296 28.55 11.94 -12.89
CA GLY A 296 27.15 11.66 -12.65
C GLY A 296 26.23 12.30 -13.70
N ARG A 297 26.53 13.54 -14.13
CA ARG A 297 25.80 14.20 -15.21
C ARG A 297 25.96 13.47 -16.55
N GLU A 298 27.19 13.05 -16.91
CA GLU A 298 27.41 12.27 -18.14
C GLU A 298 26.56 11.00 -18.17
N LEU A 299 26.53 10.25 -17.06
CA LEU A 299 25.72 9.04 -16.92
C LEU A 299 24.24 9.35 -17.01
N PHE A 300 23.79 10.38 -16.30
CA PHE A 300 22.39 10.77 -16.23
C PHE A 300 21.77 11.13 -17.60
N VAL A 301 22.52 11.85 -18.43
CA VAL A 301 22.09 12.22 -19.79
C VAL A 301 22.55 11.21 -20.85
N GLY A 302 23.43 10.29 -20.47
CA GLY A 302 23.99 9.27 -21.34
C GLY A 302 22.97 8.27 -21.87
N LYS A 303 23.39 7.44 -22.83
CA LYS A 303 22.50 6.49 -23.49
C LYS A 303 22.26 5.23 -22.67
N VAL A 304 23.22 4.82 -21.82
CA VAL A 304 23.16 3.59 -21.05
C VAL A 304 22.23 3.76 -19.84
N ALA A 305 22.55 4.63 -18.89
CA ALA A 305 21.70 4.88 -17.74
C ALA A 305 20.41 5.63 -18.11
N SER A 306 20.46 6.52 -19.10
CA SER A 306 19.29 7.17 -19.74
C SER A 306 18.29 7.83 -18.78
N CYS A 307 18.69 8.26 -17.60
CA CYS A 307 17.82 8.81 -16.56
C CYS A 307 17.06 10.05 -17.02
N SER A 308 17.71 10.89 -17.84
CA SER A 308 17.13 12.14 -18.37
C SER A 308 15.93 11.92 -19.29
N LYS A 309 15.76 10.74 -19.89
CA LYS A 309 14.56 10.45 -20.71
C LYS A 309 13.27 10.62 -19.92
N CYS A 310 13.29 10.23 -18.65
CA CYS A 310 12.15 10.36 -17.76
C CYS A 310 12.28 11.58 -16.85
N HIS A 311 13.45 11.80 -16.25
CA HIS A 311 13.65 12.87 -15.29
C HIS A 311 13.89 14.26 -15.92
N GLY A 312 14.09 14.35 -17.25
CA GLY A 312 14.52 15.58 -17.91
C GLY A 312 16.01 15.83 -17.72
N GLU A 313 16.66 16.59 -18.59
CA GLU A 313 18.12 16.86 -18.53
C GLU A 313 18.52 17.61 -17.26
N ASP A 314 17.61 18.43 -16.73
CA ASP A 314 17.79 19.23 -15.51
C ASP A 314 17.21 18.54 -14.26
N GLY A 315 16.73 17.29 -14.36
CA GLY A 315 16.17 16.55 -13.26
C GLY A 315 14.85 17.08 -12.69
N LEU A 316 14.10 17.85 -13.49
CA LEU A 316 12.83 18.49 -13.07
C LEU A 316 11.62 17.55 -13.18
N GLY A 317 11.81 16.29 -13.58
CA GLY A 317 10.71 15.34 -13.77
C GLY A 317 9.85 15.61 -15.00
N ASN A 318 10.35 16.41 -15.95
CA ASN A 318 9.62 16.89 -17.14
C ASN A 318 10.04 16.19 -18.44
N GLY A 319 10.71 15.05 -18.35
CA GLY A 319 11.04 14.21 -19.51
C GLY A 319 9.79 13.53 -20.09
N GLN A 320 9.97 12.46 -20.86
CA GLN A 320 8.85 11.71 -21.45
C GLN A 320 8.08 10.96 -20.37
N THR A 321 6.87 11.41 -20.00
CA THR A 321 6.17 10.82 -18.87
C THR A 321 4.68 11.09 -18.87
N THR A 322 3.97 10.33 -19.65
CA THR A 322 2.56 10.04 -19.38
C THR A 322 2.47 8.54 -19.14
N ASP A 323 2.65 8.11 -17.92
CA ASP A 323 2.51 6.69 -17.56
C ASP A 323 1.75 6.55 -16.25
N TYR A 324 1.33 5.34 -15.95
CA TYR A 324 0.55 4.97 -14.79
C TYR A 324 1.35 3.98 -13.94
N ASP A 325 1.04 3.92 -12.65
CA ASP A 325 1.57 2.86 -11.81
C ASP A 325 0.85 1.52 -12.05
N ASP A 326 1.43 0.44 -11.52
CA ASP A 326 0.93 -0.90 -11.73
C ASP A 326 -0.48 -1.12 -11.17
N TRP A 327 -0.86 -0.38 -10.12
CA TRP A 327 -2.22 -0.46 -9.57
C TRP A 327 -3.28 0.04 -10.55
N THR A 328 -2.98 1.10 -11.29
CA THR A 328 -3.83 1.59 -12.37
C THR A 328 -3.79 0.66 -13.58
N LYS A 329 -2.58 0.24 -14.01
CA LYS A 329 -2.40 -0.65 -15.17
C LYS A 329 -3.07 -2.01 -14.99
N ASP A 330 -3.15 -2.52 -13.76
CA ASP A 330 -3.73 -3.83 -13.45
C ASP A 330 -5.19 -3.97 -13.90
N TRP A 331 -5.98 -2.91 -13.76
CA TRP A 331 -7.40 -2.93 -14.12
C TRP A 331 -7.72 -2.07 -15.36
N THR A 332 -6.71 -1.56 -16.05
CA THR A 332 -6.88 -0.79 -17.31
C THR A 332 -6.07 -1.42 -18.44
N VAL A 333 -4.83 -0.97 -18.63
CA VAL A 333 -3.98 -1.34 -19.77
C VAL A 333 -3.81 -2.85 -19.91
N ARG A 334 -3.65 -3.59 -18.80
CA ARG A 334 -3.43 -5.06 -18.82
C ARG A 334 -4.65 -5.86 -19.27
N ILE A 335 -5.83 -5.25 -19.25
CA ILE A 335 -7.07 -5.85 -19.78
C ILE A 335 -7.55 -5.18 -21.08
N GLY A 336 -6.70 -4.34 -21.69
CA GLY A 336 -6.99 -3.70 -22.97
C GLY A 336 -7.83 -2.42 -22.89
N LEU A 337 -8.04 -1.85 -21.70
CA LEU A 337 -8.74 -0.58 -21.51
C LEU A 337 -7.76 0.60 -21.60
N ASP A 338 -8.21 1.68 -22.22
CA ASP A 338 -7.47 2.95 -22.27
C ASP A 338 -7.81 3.80 -21.05
N PRO A 339 -6.83 4.12 -20.17
CA PRO A 339 -7.06 4.96 -18.99
C PRO A 339 -7.63 6.35 -19.28
N LEU A 340 -7.53 6.84 -20.51
CA LEU A 340 -8.06 8.13 -20.94
C LEU A 340 -9.53 8.07 -21.36
N LYS A 341 -10.05 6.87 -21.68
CA LYS A 341 -11.43 6.66 -22.10
C LYS A 341 -12.34 6.38 -20.91
N ARG A 342 -12.72 7.45 -20.23
CA ARG A 342 -13.49 7.38 -18.98
C ARG A 342 -14.76 6.53 -19.06
N ASP A 343 -15.47 6.56 -20.17
CA ASP A 343 -16.74 5.84 -20.35
C ASP A 343 -16.51 4.32 -20.29
N ASP A 344 -15.41 3.83 -20.84
CA ASP A 344 -15.04 2.41 -20.80
C ASP A 344 -14.66 1.95 -19.37
N LEU A 345 -14.27 2.89 -18.50
CA LEU A 345 -13.85 2.63 -17.12
C LEU A 345 -15.02 2.65 -16.12
N VAL A 346 -16.20 3.18 -16.49
CA VAL A 346 -17.36 3.33 -15.60
C VAL A 346 -17.70 2.05 -14.84
N PRO A 347 -17.74 0.85 -15.44
CA PRO A 347 -18.06 -0.37 -14.72
C PRO A 347 -17.11 -0.67 -13.55
N LEU A 348 -15.81 -0.42 -13.71
CA LEU A 348 -14.78 -0.63 -12.69
C LEU A 348 -14.77 0.49 -11.65
N LEU A 349 -14.97 1.74 -12.07
CA LEU A 349 -15.13 2.89 -11.17
C LEU A 349 -16.34 2.72 -10.25
N ALA A 350 -17.46 2.20 -10.77
CA ALA A 350 -18.66 1.91 -9.99
C ALA A 350 -18.42 0.79 -8.93
N ARG A 351 -17.41 -0.06 -9.14
CA ARG A 351 -16.99 -1.10 -8.19
C ARG A 351 -15.86 -0.65 -7.27
N GLY A 352 -15.55 0.64 -7.31
CA GLY A 352 -14.62 1.30 -6.41
C GLY A 352 -13.17 1.39 -6.92
N ALA A 353 -12.90 1.20 -8.22
CA ALA A 353 -11.62 1.64 -8.77
C ALA A 353 -11.47 3.16 -8.58
N LEU A 354 -10.28 3.61 -8.23
CA LEU A 354 -9.98 5.04 -8.19
C LEU A 354 -9.65 5.53 -9.61
N PRO A 355 -10.08 6.74 -10.01
CA PRO A 355 -9.77 7.28 -11.33
C PRO A 355 -8.28 7.19 -11.66
N PRO A 356 -7.88 6.84 -12.89
CA PRO A 356 -6.47 6.79 -13.26
C PRO A 356 -5.75 8.11 -12.96
N GLN A 357 -4.60 8.01 -12.27
CA GLN A 357 -3.68 9.13 -12.05
C GLN A 357 -2.35 8.83 -12.74
N THR A 358 -1.88 9.74 -13.58
CA THR A 358 -0.53 9.67 -14.12
C THR A 358 0.49 9.86 -13.02
N ILE A 359 1.60 9.14 -13.11
CA ILE A 359 2.74 9.33 -12.23
C ILE A 359 3.86 10.04 -12.98
N HIS A 360 4.60 10.85 -12.23
CA HIS A 360 5.70 11.64 -12.77
C HIS A 360 7.00 11.29 -12.03
N PRO A 361 8.14 11.29 -12.73
CA PRO A 361 9.44 11.21 -12.11
C PRO A 361 9.63 12.33 -11.10
N ARG A 362 10.49 12.08 -10.11
CA ARG A 362 10.81 13.07 -9.09
C ARG A 362 11.45 14.32 -9.71
N ASN A 363 10.98 15.50 -9.33
CA ASN A 363 11.67 16.75 -9.49
C ASN A 363 12.75 16.87 -8.40
N PHE A 364 14.01 16.73 -8.76
CA PHE A 364 15.11 16.72 -7.80
C PHE A 364 15.38 18.10 -7.18
N ALA A 365 14.98 19.17 -7.85
CA ALA A 365 15.12 20.52 -7.30
C ALA A 365 14.29 20.76 -6.04
N GLU A 366 13.21 19.97 -5.83
CA GLU A 366 12.37 20.05 -4.63
C GLU A 366 13.05 19.53 -3.35
N GLY A 367 14.15 18.79 -3.48
CA GLY A 367 14.99 18.37 -2.36
C GLY A 367 14.42 17.29 -1.45
N TYR A 368 13.29 16.65 -1.78
CA TYR A 368 12.75 15.55 -1.00
C TYR A 368 12.60 14.28 -1.83
N PHE A 369 12.86 13.14 -1.20
CA PHE A 369 12.81 11.82 -1.81
C PHE A 369 11.85 10.91 -1.05
N ARG A 370 10.95 10.27 -1.78
CA ARG A 370 10.04 9.27 -1.21
C ARG A 370 10.80 7.99 -0.88
N GLY A 371 10.64 7.48 0.32
CA GLY A 371 11.32 6.27 0.76
C GLY A 371 12.72 6.50 1.34
N GLY A 372 13.07 7.77 1.63
CA GLY A 372 14.31 8.18 2.26
C GLY A 372 15.25 8.92 1.32
N ASP A 373 16.13 9.73 1.92
CA ASP A 373 17.05 10.62 1.22
C ASP A 373 18.53 10.37 1.57
N SER A 374 18.82 9.34 2.37
CA SER A 374 20.22 8.96 2.59
C SER A 374 20.89 8.49 1.29
N ALA A 375 22.19 8.49 1.25
CA ALA A 375 22.95 7.97 0.10
C ALA A 375 22.57 6.52 -0.20
N ALA A 376 22.40 5.69 0.83
CA ALA A 376 21.96 4.31 0.71
C ALA A 376 20.52 4.20 0.17
N ASP A 377 19.59 5.05 0.62
CA ASP A 377 18.21 5.07 0.09
C ASP A 377 18.21 5.41 -1.40
N LEU A 378 19.00 6.39 -1.83
CA LEU A 378 19.08 6.77 -3.24
C LEU A 378 19.73 5.68 -4.08
N TRP A 379 20.79 5.05 -3.56
CA TRP A 379 21.46 3.93 -4.22
C TRP A 379 20.47 2.79 -4.47
N LEU A 380 19.73 2.36 -3.45
CA LEU A 380 18.70 1.32 -3.58
C LEU A 380 17.65 1.68 -4.64
N ARG A 381 17.18 2.95 -4.69
CA ARG A 381 16.16 3.37 -5.69
C ARG A 381 16.73 3.39 -7.11
N ILE A 382 18.00 3.69 -7.29
CA ILE A 382 18.65 3.68 -8.61
C ILE A 382 18.90 2.22 -9.03
N VAL A 383 19.48 1.41 -8.17
CA VAL A 383 19.88 0.03 -8.51
C VAL A 383 18.67 -0.87 -8.68
N GLN A 384 17.76 -0.90 -7.72
CA GLN A 384 16.57 -1.77 -7.72
C GLN A 384 15.38 -1.19 -8.49
N GLY A 385 15.43 0.10 -8.86
CA GLY A 385 14.26 0.80 -9.33
C GLY A 385 13.22 0.99 -8.23
N ILE A 386 11.98 1.33 -8.64
CA ILE A 386 10.84 1.46 -7.71
C ILE A 386 9.74 0.53 -8.19
N GLU A 387 9.49 -0.53 -7.43
CA GLU A 387 8.50 -1.53 -7.79
C GLU A 387 7.09 -0.96 -7.92
N GLY A 388 6.30 -1.46 -8.86
CA GLY A 388 4.97 -0.94 -9.16
C GLY A 388 4.97 0.43 -9.86
N THR A 389 6.14 0.86 -10.36
CA THR A 389 6.28 2.10 -11.14
C THR A 389 7.09 1.87 -12.42
N PRO A 390 7.04 2.78 -13.40
CA PRO A 390 7.89 2.72 -14.58
C PRO A 390 9.39 2.90 -14.33
N MET A 391 9.84 3.28 -13.11
CA MET A 391 11.26 3.37 -12.81
C MET A 391 11.88 1.97 -12.73
N PRO A 392 12.66 1.53 -13.74
CA PRO A 392 13.24 0.20 -13.78
C PRO A 392 14.43 0.09 -12.83
N ALA A 393 14.87 -1.13 -12.57
CA ALA A 393 16.19 -1.39 -12.03
C ALA A 393 17.28 -0.97 -13.03
N SER A 394 18.46 -0.58 -12.52
CA SER A 394 19.60 -0.27 -13.37
C SER A 394 20.14 -1.53 -14.05
N THR A 395 20.56 -1.37 -15.29
CA THR A 395 21.32 -2.41 -16.02
C THR A 395 22.75 -1.94 -16.17
N PHE A 396 23.67 -2.62 -15.50
CA PHE A 396 25.09 -2.29 -15.56
C PHE A 396 25.73 -2.83 -16.84
N VAL A 397 26.67 -2.07 -17.40
CA VAL A 397 27.40 -2.39 -18.62
C VAL A 397 28.89 -2.10 -18.36
N GLU A 398 29.71 -3.14 -18.44
CA GLU A 398 31.15 -3.07 -18.17
C GLU A 398 31.82 -1.96 -19.00
N GLY A 399 32.60 -1.10 -18.34
CA GLY A 399 33.28 0.02 -18.93
C GLY A 399 32.42 1.23 -19.31
N GLU A 400 31.09 1.15 -19.22
CA GLU A 400 30.18 2.25 -19.57
C GLU A 400 29.37 2.75 -18.37
N PHE A 401 28.75 1.83 -17.62
CA PHE A 401 27.97 2.13 -16.41
C PHE A 401 28.10 0.98 -15.42
N GLU A 402 28.88 1.18 -14.40
CA GLU A 402 29.17 0.19 -13.36
C GLU A 402 28.48 0.55 -12.04
N GLU A 403 28.47 -0.39 -11.10
CA GLU A 403 27.79 -0.22 -9.81
C GLU A 403 28.32 0.97 -9.02
N ASP A 404 29.66 1.19 -9.04
CA ASP A 404 30.30 2.33 -8.39
C ASP A 404 29.90 3.68 -9.01
N ASP A 405 29.52 3.71 -10.29
CA ASP A 405 29.02 4.90 -10.97
C ASP A 405 27.73 5.46 -10.37
N VAL A 406 26.97 4.63 -9.64
CA VAL A 406 25.75 5.06 -8.93
C VAL A 406 26.03 6.17 -7.91
N TRP A 407 27.22 6.13 -7.27
CA TRP A 407 27.63 7.18 -6.33
C TRP A 407 27.85 8.53 -7.01
N HIS A 408 28.33 8.52 -8.25
CA HIS A 408 28.42 9.73 -9.08
C HIS A 408 27.03 10.27 -9.44
N LEU A 409 26.07 9.40 -9.78
CA LEU A 409 24.69 9.79 -10.02
C LEU A 409 24.05 10.44 -8.77
N ILE A 410 24.29 9.89 -7.58
CA ILE A 410 23.79 10.44 -6.31
C ILE A 410 24.34 11.86 -6.09
N ASN A 411 25.65 12.07 -6.29
CA ASN A 411 26.24 13.39 -6.18
C ASN A 411 25.67 14.39 -7.19
N PHE A 412 25.42 13.96 -8.43
CA PHE A 412 24.76 14.79 -9.42
C PHE A 412 23.33 15.13 -9.00
N ILE A 413 22.52 14.16 -8.54
CA ILE A 413 21.15 14.38 -8.05
C ILE A 413 21.16 15.37 -6.86
N ARG A 414 22.14 15.26 -5.96
CA ARG A 414 22.31 16.21 -4.85
C ARG A 414 22.61 17.63 -5.34
N SER A 415 23.42 17.77 -6.42
CA SER A 415 23.75 19.07 -7.00
C SER A 415 22.57 19.80 -7.65
N LEU A 416 21.50 19.08 -7.97
CA LEU A 416 20.28 19.65 -8.57
C LEU A 416 19.33 20.24 -7.53
N GLN A 417 19.50 19.93 -6.24
CA GLN A 417 18.64 20.44 -5.18
C GLN A 417 18.82 21.94 -5.01
N LYS A 418 17.72 22.68 -4.99
CA LYS A 418 17.72 24.11 -4.69
C LYS A 418 17.59 24.27 -3.18
N VAL A 419 18.51 25.03 -2.59
CA VAL A 419 18.37 25.48 -1.20
C VAL A 419 17.25 26.50 -1.17
N GLU A 420 16.03 26.12 -0.76
CA GLU A 420 15.14 27.12 -0.21
C GLU A 420 15.72 27.51 1.15
N THR A 421 16.28 28.72 1.24
CA THR A 421 16.42 29.39 2.53
C THR A 421 15.02 29.50 3.10
N ILE A 422 14.63 28.57 3.98
CA ILE A 422 13.49 28.74 4.83
C ILE A 422 13.85 29.94 5.70
N GLU A 423 13.37 31.13 5.30
CA GLU A 423 13.35 32.28 6.22
C GLU A 423 12.60 31.80 7.46
N ALA A 424 13.27 31.82 8.59
CA ALA A 424 12.63 31.50 9.85
C ALA A 424 11.35 32.35 9.95
N PRO A 425 10.21 31.76 10.34
CA PRO A 425 9.00 32.51 10.48
C PRO A 425 9.30 33.70 11.41
N PRO A 426 8.80 34.92 11.11
CA PRO A 426 9.07 36.09 11.92
C PRO A 426 8.73 35.75 13.37
N VAL A 427 9.68 36.02 14.26
CA VAL A 427 9.48 35.88 15.71
C VAL A 427 8.28 36.75 16.06
N VAL A 428 7.17 36.13 16.40
CA VAL A 428 5.99 36.84 16.91
C VAL A 428 6.40 37.40 18.25
N GLU A 429 6.67 38.69 18.31
CA GLU A 429 6.87 39.40 19.57
C GLU A 429 5.65 39.14 20.46
N GLU A 430 5.92 38.64 21.68
CA GLU A 430 4.89 38.46 22.71
C GLU A 430 4.11 39.75 22.87
N ILE A 431 2.84 39.72 22.52
CA ILE A 431 1.91 40.82 22.87
C ILE A 431 1.81 40.82 24.41
N LYS A 432 2.53 41.75 25.02
CA LYS A 432 2.33 42.08 26.45
C LYS A 432 0.88 42.50 26.65
N THR A 433 0.08 41.58 27.19
CA THR A 433 -1.26 41.91 27.68
C THR A 433 -1.13 42.92 28.83
N ALA A 434 -1.46 44.18 28.51
CA ALA A 434 -1.63 45.20 29.55
C ALA A 434 -2.86 44.84 30.40
N SER A 435 -2.60 44.55 31.66
CA SER A 435 -3.63 44.44 32.70
C SER A 435 -4.36 45.78 32.87
N ARG A 436 -5.69 45.74 32.74
CA ARG A 436 -6.60 46.66 33.40
C ARG A 436 -7.81 45.90 33.90
#